data_616f4f26b266e36e483f00664a7f7f25
#
_entry.id   616f4f26b266e36e483f00664a7f7f25
#
_cell.length_a   1.000
_cell.length_b   1.000
_cell.length_c   1.000
_cell.angle_alpha   90.00
_cell.angle_beta   90.00
_cell.angle_gamma   90.00
#
_symmetry.space_group_name_H-M   'P 1'
#
loop_
_entity.id
_entity.type
_entity.pdbx_description
1 polymer ?
#
loop_
_entity_poly.entity_id
_entity_poly.type
_entity_poly.pdbx_seq_one_letter_code
_entity_poly.pdbx_strand_id
1 'polypeptide(L)'
;FYLAEKIKYQSSLLEYKNVVTIENDKILFIDDIIKQIQNMDFESIPPIAIYYQIYLTLVEPENEVHFQKLKELIDIYLIIFPIEEAKGIYESAINYCVKRINTGSQNYLEELFLLYQYGLDHKIMLTKNEISPTSFRNICFIGVRLQKYDWTENFILENQKLLNPKYRNNAVTFNLARVATYRKEFNKVIEYLREVTFDDIVYELSSKALQISAYYELDEIDVLASFLSSFKTFLRRNNKIPERRKNNYLKLVIFTQKLIRLAPHMTKEIKKLEEEIQDSENFSDKKWILEKIRELQGLPVG
;
A
#
# COMPACT_ATOMS: atom_id res chain seq x y z
N PHE A 1 -9.63 13.17 -30.69
CA PHE A 1 -8.66 12.07 -30.50
C PHE A 1 -7.27 12.60 -30.11
N TYR A 2 -6.65 13.47 -30.94
CA TYR A 2 -5.28 13.98 -30.72
C TYR A 2 -5.08 14.65 -29.32
N LEU A 3 -5.99 15.51 -28.89
CA LEU A 3 -5.92 16.21 -27.60
C LEU A 3 -5.98 15.23 -26.43
N ALA A 4 -6.90 14.26 -26.48
CA ALA A 4 -7.03 13.22 -25.44
C ALA A 4 -5.73 12.40 -25.30
N GLU A 5 -5.15 11.95 -26.40
CA GLU A 5 -3.89 11.19 -26.38
C GLU A 5 -2.73 12.03 -25.80
N LYS A 6 -2.62 13.30 -26.17
CA LYS A 6 -1.56 14.17 -25.65
C LYS A 6 -1.67 14.37 -24.14
N ILE A 7 -2.88 14.59 -23.58
CA ILE A 7 -3.06 14.71 -22.13
C ILE A 7 -2.81 13.38 -21.43
N LYS A 8 -3.28 12.27 -22.00
CA LYS A 8 -3.01 10.93 -21.50
C LYS A 8 -1.50 10.69 -21.35
N TYR A 9 -0.71 11.00 -22.39
CA TYR A 9 0.74 10.89 -22.32
C TYR A 9 1.37 11.80 -21.26
N GLN A 10 0.91 13.04 -21.15
CA GLN A 10 1.39 13.96 -20.13
C GLN A 10 1.08 13.46 -18.73
N SER A 11 -0.13 12.93 -18.49
CA SER A 11 -0.52 12.34 -17.23
C SER A 11 0.37 11.14 -16.88
N SER A 12 0.65 10.27 -17.85
CA SER A 12 1.58 9.14 -17.66
C SER A 12 2.98 9.59 -17.29
N LEU A 13 3.52 10.65 -17.91
CA LEU A 13 4.83 11.21 -17.55
C LEU A 13 4.84 11.76 -16.10
N LEU A 14 3.78 12.45 -15.69
CA LEU A 14 3.65 12.97 -14.32
C LEU A 14 3.55 11.84 -13.29
N GLU A 15 2.86 10.74 -13.59
CA GLU A 15 2.82 9.55 -12.73
C GLU A 15 4.20 8.89 -12.63
N TYR A 16 4.91 8.74 -13.75
CA TYR A 16 6.27 8.17 -13.79
C TYR A 16 7.29 8.99 -12.99
N LYS A 17 7.18 10.31 -13.00
CA LYS A 17 8.04 11.21 -12.22
C LYS A 17 8.02 10.92 -10.71
N ASN A 18 6.91 10.40 -10.20
CA ASN A 18 6.81 9.99 -8.80
C ASN A 18 7.64 8.74 -8.48
N VAL A 19 8.09 8.00 -9.48
CA VAL A 19 8.82 6.72 -9.35
C VAL A 19 10.28 6.84 -9.79
N VAL A 20 10.55 7.65 -10.83
CA VAL A 20 11.86 7.81 -11.46
C VAL A 20 12.14 9.29 -11.65
N THR A 21 13.39 9.71 -11.46
CA THR A 21 13.81 11.09 -11.77
C THR A 21 13.80 11.29 -13.28
N ILE A 22 12.90 12.14 -13.77
CA ILE A 22 12.79 12.53 -15.19
C ILE A 22 13.18 13.99 -15.29
N GLU A 23 14.18 14.30 -16.13
CA GLU A 23 14.66 15.68 -16.33
C GLU A 23 13.65 16.56 -17.05
N ASN A 24 12.87 15.98 -17.99
CA ASN A 24 11.86 16.69 -18.76
C ASN A 24 10.49 16.02 -18.59
N ASP A 25 9.62 16.62 -17.80
CA ASP A 25 8.30 16.10 -17.41
C ASP A 25 7.13 16.70 -18.22
N LYS A 26 7.45 17.51 -19.25
CA LYS A 26 6.46 18.10 -20.13
C LYS A 26 6.62 17.64 -21.56
N ILE A 27 5.52 17.24 -22.18
CA ILE A 27 5.51 17.02 -23.63
C ILE A 27 5.47 18.36 -24.38
N LEU A 28 5.97 18.35 -25.61
CA LEU A 28 5.99 19.53 -26.45
C LEU A 28 4.56 20.09 -26.67
N PHE A 29 4.37 21.40 -26.51
CA PHE A 29 3.12 22.12 -26.68
C PHE A 29 1.99 21.77 -25.69
N ILE A 30 2.29 21.16 -24.55
CA ILE A 30 1.24 20.76 -23.59
C ILE A 30 0.45 21.98 -23.06
N ASP A 31 1.14 23.08 -22.77
CA ASP A 31 0.51 24.28 -22.24
C ASP A 31 -0.48 24.90 -23.25
N ASP A 32 -0.20 24.84 -24.56
CA ASP A 32 -1.10 25.29 -25.63
C ASP A 32 -2.29 24.35 -25.79
N ILE A 33 -2.05 23.05 -25.68
CA ILE A 33 -3.11 22.01 -25.70
C ILE A 33 -4.09 22.23 -24.55
N ILE A 34 -3.59 22.48 -23.34
CA ILE A 34 -4.42 22.73 -22.16
C ILE A 34 -5.26 23.99 -22.36
N LYS A 35 -4.68 25.09 -22.83
CA LYS A 35 -5.45 26.33 -23.17
C LYS A 35 -6.53 26.07 -24.22
N GLN A 36 -6.21 25.25 -25.23
CA GLN A 36 -7.20 24.93 -26.26
C GLN A 36 -8.38 24.13 -25.66
N ILE A 37 -8.10 23.17 -24.78
CA ILE A 37 -9.14 22.39 -24.10
C ILE A 37 -10.00 23.30 -23.22
N GLN A 38 -9.41 24.20 -22.44
CA GLN A 38 -10.14 25.13 -21.58
C GLN A 38 -11.07 26.07 -22.34
N ASN A 39 -10.77 26.32 -23.63
CA ASN A 39 -11.57 27.19 -24.50
C ASN A 39 -12.65 26.46 -25.33
N MET A 40 -12.80 25.13 -25.15
CA MET A 40 -13.81 24.32 -25.84
C MET A 40 -14.77 23.67 -24.85
N ASP A 41 -15.93 23.22 -25.36
CA ASP A 41 -16.83 22.35 -24.58
C ASP A 41 -16.27 20.93 -24.52
N PHE A 42 -15.22 20.77 -23.68
CA PHE A 42 -14.53 19.46 -23.51
C PHE A 42 -15.35 18.46 -22.71
N GLU A 43 -16.28 18.91 -21.88
CA GLU A 43 -17.10 18.02 -21.04
C GLU A 43 -18.03 17.14 -21.88
N SER A 44 -18.42 17.59 -23.04
CA SER A 44 -19.21 16.82 -24.01
C SER A 44 -18.40 15.74 -24.75
N ILE A 45 -17.06 15.70 -24.58
CA ILE A 45 -16.15 14.76 -25.26
C ILE A 45 -15.51 13.85 -24.23
N PRO A 46 -16.10 12.66 -23.95
CA PRO A 46 -15.69 11.81 -22.83
C PRO A 46 -14.18 11.52 -22.71
N PRO A 47 -13.43 11.20 -23.81
CA PRO A 47 -12.00 10.96 -23.68
C PRO A 47 -11.21 12.21 -23.25
N ILE A 48 -11.61 13.40 -23.70
CA ILE A 48 -10.94 14.63 -23.29
C ILE A 48 -11.30 14.96 -21.84
N ALA A 49 -12.59 14.88 -21.48
CA ALA A 49 -13.07 15.17 -20.13
C ALA A 49 -12.35 14.31 -19.09
N ILE A 50 -12.26 12.98 -19.32
CA ILE A 50 -11.62 12.04 -18.38
C ILE A 50 -10.12 12.30 -18.27
N TYR A 51 -9.38 12.35 -19.39
CA TYR A 51 -7.93 12.54 -19.32
C TYR A 51 -7.52 13.92 -18.83
N TYR A 52 -8.30 14.95 -19.13
CA TYR A 52 -8.06 16.26 -18.57
C TYR A 52 -8.30 16.29 -17.06
N GLN A 53 -9.33 15.59 -16.58
CA GLN A 53 -9.59 15.50 -15.16
C GLN A 53 -8.52 14.67 -14.42
N ILE A 54 -8.01 13.57 -15.03
CA ILE A 54 -6.85 12.84 -14.51
C ILE A 54 -5.63 13.76 -14.41
N TYR A 55 -5.34 14.54 -15.47
CA TYR A 55 -4.26 15.52 -15.46
C TYR A 55 -4.39 16.51 -14.30
N LEU A 56 -5.59 17.08 -14.07
CA LEU A 56 -5.83 18.01 -12.97
C LEU A 56 -5.61 17.38 -11.60
N THR A 57 -5.99 16.12 -11.38
CA THR A 57 -5.69 15.41 -10.11
C THR A 57 -4.19 15.23 -9.85
N LEU A 58 -3.36 15.28 -10.88
CA LEU A 58 -1.91 15.13 -10.76
C LEU A 58 -1.20 16.47 -10.51
N VAL A 59 -1.66 17.55 -11.15
CA VAL A 59 -1.03 18.88 -11.06
C VAL A 59 -1.58 19.69 -9.88
N GLU A 60 -2.83 19.47 -9.49
CA GLU A 60 -3.50 20.11 -8.35
C GLU A 60 -4.03 19.07 -7.36
N PRO A 61 -3.18 18.21 -6.79
CA PRO A 61 -3.62 17.06 -5.99
C PRO A 61 -4.37 17.46 -4.71
N GLU A 62 -4.19 18.67 -4.21
CA GLU A 62 -4.88 19.18 -3.02
C GLU A 62 -6.30 19.67 -3.33
N ASN A 63 -6.66 19.89 -4.60
CA ASN A 63 -7.99 20.28 -5.01
C ASN A 63 -8.88 19.05 -5.21
N GLU A 64 -9.60 18.67 -4.16
CA GLU A 64 -10.45 17.46 -4.14
C GLU A 64 -11.58 17.50 -5.18
N VAL A 65 -11.98 18.67 -5.67
CA VAL A 65 -13.02 18.80 -6.70
C VAL A 65 -12.66 18.01 -7.96
N HIS A 66 -11.37 17.99 -8.33
CA HIS A 66 -10.91 17.24 -9.50
C HIS A 66 -11.10 15.74 -9.35
N PHE A 67 -10.86 15.21 -8.18
CA PHE A 67 -11.07 13.78 -7.90
C PHE A 67 -12.56 13.41 -7.88
N GLN A 68 -13.42 14.27 -7.29
CA GLN A 68 -14.87 14.02 -7.30
C GLN A 68 -15.42 14.03 -8.74
N LYS A 69 -14.98 14.99 -9.55
CA LYS A 69 -15.37 15.06 -10.97
C LYS A 69 -14.85 13.86 -11.75
N LEU A 70 -13.64 13.38 -11.47
CA LEU A 70 -13.10 12.17 -12.09
C LEU A 70 -13.98 10.96 -11.78
N LYS A 71 -14.43 10.79 -10.53
CA LYS A 71 -15.33 9.69 -10.15
C LYS A 71 -16.65 9.76 -10.92
N GLU A 72 -17.27 10.93 -10.99
CA GLU A 72 -18.51 11.13 -11.77
C GLU A 72 -18.34 10.75 -13.24
N LEU A 73 -17.22 11.14 -13.86
CA LEU A 73 -16.91 10.81 -15.25
C LEU A 73 -16.64 9.32 -15.44
N ILE A 74 -16.00 8.67 -14.47
CA ILE A 74 -15.79 7.22 -14.47
C ILE A 74 -17.14 6.49 -14.42
N ASP A 75 -18.04 6.89 -13.52
CA ASP A 75 -19.35 6.25 -13.37
C ASP A 75 -20.20 6.38 -14.66
N ILE A 76 -20.12 7.51 -15.35
CA ILE A 76 -20.91 7.77 -16.56
C ILE A 76 -20.28 7.14 -17.81
N TYR A 77 -18.97 7.26 -17.96
CA TYR A 77 -18.32 7.05 -19.25
C TYR A 77 -17.35 5.85 -19.30
N LEU A 78 -17.02 5.20 -18.18
CA LEU A 78 -16.01 4.15 -18.20
C LEU A 78 -16.37 2.99 -19.15
N ILE A 79 -17.66 2.67 -19.27
CA ILE A 79 -18.19 1.59 -20.11
C ILE A 79 -17.93 1.76 -21.61
N ILE A 80 -17.73 2.99 -22.08
CA ILE A 80 -17.49 3.26 -23.52
C ILE A 80 -16.02 3.03 -23.91
N PHE A 81 -15.12 2.87 -22.95
CA PHE A 81 -13.71 2.64 -23.22
C PHE A 81 -13.39 1.15 -23.39
N PRO A 82 -12.40 0.81 -24.25
CA PRO A 82 -11.85 -0.54 -24.26
C PRO A 82 -11.38 -0.94 -22.86
N ILE A 83 -11.52 -2.22 -22.50
CA ILE A 83 -11.27 -2.73 -21.14
C ILE A 83 -9.88 -2.35 -20.59
N GLU A 84 -8.84 -2.41 -21.39
CA GLU A 84 -7.47 -2.06 -20.97
C GLU A 84 -7.33 -0.55 -20.71
N GLU A 85 -8.05 0.27 -21.46
CA GLU A 85 -8.07 1.71 -21.27
C GLU A 85 -8.90 2.09 -20.05
N ALA A 86 -10.08 1.50 -19.89
CA ALA A 86 -10.94 1.64 -18.71
C ALA A 86 -10.18 1.27 -17.43
N LYS A 87 -9.37 0.21 -17.47
CA LYS A 87 -8.51 -0.19 -16.35
C LYS A 87 -7.49 0.90 -16.01
N GLY A 88 -6.79 1.48 -16.99
CA GLY A 88 -5.82 2.54 -16.76
C GLY A 88 -6.46 3.80 -16.17
N ILE A 89 -7.63 4.21 -16.67
CA ILE A 89 -8.42 5.31 -16.12
C ILE A 89 -8.78 5.03 -14.65
N TYR A 90 -9.23 3.82 -14.36
CA TYR A 90 -9.60 3.41 -13.01
C TYR A 90 -8.41 3.36 -12.06
N GLU A 91 -7.27 2.87 -12.53
CA GLU A 91 -6.01 2.86 -11.77
C GLU A 91 -5.54 4.28 -11.39
N SER A 92 -5.80 5.31 -12.23
CA SER A 92 -5.49 6.71 -11.89
C SER A 92 -6.30 7.20 -10.68
N ALA A 93 -7.58 6.83 -10.56
CA ALA A 93 -8.38 7.14 -9.38
C ALA A 93 -7.87 6.43 -8.12
N ILE A 94 -7.49 5.15 -8.23
CA ILE A 94 -6.86 4.38 -7.15
C ILE A 94 -5.55 5.04 -6.72
N ASN A 95 -4.68 5.40 -7.67
CA ASN A 95 -3.40 6.03 -7.42
C ASN A 95 -3.53 7.39 -6.71
N TYR A 96 -4.54 8.17 -7.06
CA TYR A 96 -4.85 9.42 -6.36
C TYR A 96 -5.15 9.15 -4.87
N CYS A 97 -6.06 8.22 -4.56
CA CYS A 97 -6.36 7.85 -3.17
C CYS A 97 -5.12 7.37 -2.42
N VAL A 98 -4.31 6.50 -3.04
CA VAL A 98 -3.06 6.01 -2.45
C VAL A 98 -2.10 7.15 -2.14
N LYS A 99 -1.94 8.12 -3.06
CA LYS A 99 -1.10 9.30 -2.84
C LYS A 99 -1.61 10.14 -1.67
N ARG A 100 -2.92 10.42 -1.60
CA ARG A 100 -3.55 11.17 -0.50
C ARG A 100 -3.37 10.49 0.85
N ILE A 101 -3.53 9.17 0.91
CA ILE A 101 -3.28 8.39 2.13
C ILE A 101 -1.81 8.49 2.57
N ASN A 102 -0.87 8.41 1.63
CA ASN A 102 0.56 8.49 1.90
C ASN A 102 1.00 9.89 2.37
N THR A 103 0.27 10.95 2.01
CA THR A 103 0.48 12.31 2.49
C THR A 103 -0.29 12.64 3.78
N GLY A 104 -1.00 11.65 4.36
CA GLY A 104 -1.63 11.77 5.68
C GLY A 104 -3.16 11.88 5.68
N SER A 105 -3.83 11.99 4.53
CA SER A 105 -5.28 12.15 4.40
C SER A 105 -6.00 10.80 4.58
N GLN A 106 -6.30 10.43 5.82
CA GLN A 106 -6.85 9.10 6.16
C GLN A 106 -8.30 8.87 5.69
N ASN A 107 -9.07 9.93 5.43
CA ASN A 107 -10.42 9.87 4.86
C ASN A 107 -10.44 9.15 3.49
N TYR A 108 -9.34 9.16 2.74
CA TYR A 108 -9.22 8.44 1.47
C TYR A 108 -9.10 6.92 1.60
N LEU A 109 -8.99 6.38 2.82
CA LEU A 109 -9.03 4.92 3.02
C LEU A 109 -10.39 4.32 2.64
N GLU A 110 -11.49 4.97 3.07
CA GLU A 110 -12.83 4.50 2.72
C GLU A 110 -13.11 4.68 1.22
N GLU A 111 -12.71 5.82 0.64
CA GLU A 111 -12.81 6.04 -0.81
C GLU A 111 -12.08 4.95 -1.61
N LEU A 112 -10.85 4.63 -1.22
CA LEU A 112 -10.07 3.58 -1.87
C LEU A 112 -10.71 2.19 -1.72
N PHE A 113 -11.31 1.92 -0.56
CA PHE A 113 -12.03 0.68 -0.32
C PHE A 113 -13.24 0.55 -1.26
N LEU A 114 -14.04 1.60 -1.38
CA LEU A 114 -15.20 1.63 -2.30
C LEU A 114 -14.78 1.47 -3.76
N LEU A 115 -13.68 2.12 -4.17
CA LEU A 115 -13.11 1.90 -5.50
C LEU A 115 -12.72 0.43 -5.70
N TYR A 116 -12.06 -0.21 -4.73
CA TYR A 116 -11.72 -1.62 -4.85
C TYR A 116 -12.94 -2.53 -4.96
N GLN A 117 -14.00 -2.28 -4.17
CA GLN A 117 -15.24 -3.04 -4.27
C GLN A 117 -15.87 -2.88 -5.66
N TYR A 118 -16.07 -1.64 -6.11
CA TYR A 118 -16.62 -1.36 -7.44
C TYR A 118 -15.80 -2.01 -8.57
N GLY A 119 -14.48 -1.88 -8.52
CA GLY A 119 -13.59 -2.45 -9.52
C GLY A 119 -13.59 -3.98 -9.56
N LEU A 120 -13.88 -4.65 -8.45
CA LEU A 120 -14.08 -6.09 -8.37
C LEU A 120 -15.44 -6.50 -8.95
N ASP A 121 -16.52 -5.83 -8.52
CA ASP A 121 -17.90 -6.14 -8.94
C ASP A 121 -18.06 -6.00 -10.47
N HIS A 122 -17.41 -4.98 -11.05
CA HIS A 122 -17.42 -4.73 -12.50
C HIS A 122 -16.26 -5.40 -13.26
N LYS A 123 -15.43 -6.22 -12.57
CA LYS A 123 -14.29 -6.95 -13.14
C LYS A 123 -13.22 -6.07 -13.82
N ILE A 124 -13.20 -4.76 -13.52
CA ILE A 124 -12.24 -3.81 -14.09
C ILE A 124 -10.81 -4.15 -13.65
N MET A 125 -10.65 -4.67 -12.43
CA MET A 125 -9.35 -5.01 -11.86
C MET A 125 -8.80 -6.35 -12.33
N LEU A 126 -9.53 -7.08 -13.16
CA LEU A 126 -9.12 -8.39 -13.65
C LEU A 126 -8.38 -8.27 -14.99
N THR A 127 -7.32 -9.05 -15.16
CA THR A 127 -6.65 -9.25 -16.45
C THR A 127 -6.74 -10.74 -16.78
N LYS A 128 -7.37 -11.10 -17.90
CA LYS A 128 -7.64 -12.51 -18.28
C LYS A 128 -8.35 -13.31 -17.17
N ASN A 129 -9.30 -12.69 -16.48
CA ASN A 129 -10.01 -13.23 -15.31
C ASN A 129 -9.13 -13.52 -14.08
N GLU A 130 -7.92 -13.00 -14.02
CA GLU A 130 -7.05 -13.09 -12.84
C GLU A 130 -6.87 -11.72 -12.18
N ILE A 131 -6.83 -11.71 -10.84
CA ILE A 131 -6.40 -10.55 -10.06
C ILE A 131 -4.89 -10.62 -9.82
N SER A 132 -4.20 -9.47 -9.91
CA SER A 132 -2.78 -9.46 -9.59
C SER A 132 -2.55 -9.71 -8.10
N PRO A 133 -1.47 -10.44 -7.70
CA PRO A 133 -1.12 -10.62 -6.28
C PRO A 133 -0.95 -9.29 -5.55
N THR A 134 -0.50 -8.25 -6.23
CA THR A 134 -0.34 -6.90 -5.69
C THR A 134 -1.69 -6.24 -5.39
N SER A 135 -2.64 -6.29 -6.33
CA SER A 135 -4.00 -5.76 -6.12
C SER A 135 -4.71 -6.51 -5.00
N PHE A 136 -4.64 -7.84 -5.00
CA PHE A 136 -5.20 -8.68 -3.96
C PHE A 136 -4.68 -8.30 -2.55
N ARG A 137 -3.36 -8.14 -2.42
CA ARG A 137 -2.71 -7.71 -1.18
C ARG A 137 -3.13 -6.31 -0.75
N ASN A 138 -3.27 -5.38 -1.69
CA ASN A 138 -3.64 -3.99 -1.41
C ASN A 138 -5.10 -3.91 -0.92
N ILE A 139 -6.02 -4.66 -1.52
CA ILE A 139 -7.41 -4.76 -1.08
C ILE A 139 -7.47 -5.28 0.36
N CYS A 140 -6.77 -6.38 0.66
CA CYS A 140 -6.71 -6.91 2.02
C CYS A 140 -6.11 -5.89 3.00
N PHE A 141 -5.07 -5.16 2.59
CA PHE A 141 -4.42 -4.15 3.43
C PHE A 141 -5.38 -3.00 3.79
N ILE A 142 -6.15 -2.52 2.84
CA ILE A 142 -7.13 -1.44 3.10
C ILE A 142 -8.27 -1.97 3.98
N GLY A 143 -8.77 -3.18 3.73
CA GLY A 143 -9.81 -3.79 4.55
C GLY A 143 -9.41 -3.92 6.03
N VAL A 144 -8.19 -4.38 6.32
CA VAL A 144 -7.72 -4.47 7.72
C VAL A 144 -7.47 -3.10 8.35
N ARG A 145 -7.00 -2.11 7.58
CA ARG A 145 -6.83 -0.73 8.09
C ARG A 145 -8.16 -0.06 8.46
N LEU A 146 -9.24 -0.42 7.77
CA LEU A 146 -10.60 0.01 8.06
C LEU A 146 -11.29 -0.87 9.11
N GLN A 147 -10.55 -1.81 9.72
CA GLN A 147 -11.08 -2.77 10.71
C GLN A 147 -12.20 -3.67 10.17
N LYS A 148 -12.33 -3.79 8.84
CA LYS A 148 -13.31 -4.66 8.16
C LYS A 148 -12.76 -6.10 8.08
N TYR A 149 -12.42 -6.68 9.23
CA TYR A 149 -11.68 -7.97 9.29
C TYR A 149 -12.47 -9.13 8.68
N ASP A 150 -13.75 -9.26 9.02
CA ASP A 150 -14.60 -10.35 8.52
C ASP A 150 -14.81 -10.23 7.02
N TRP A 151 -15.05 -9.01 6.52
CA TRP A 151 -15.12 -8.76 5.08
C TRP A 151 -13.81 -9.14 4.38
N THR A 152 -12.67 -8.78 4.97
CA THR A 152 -11.35 -9.06 4.39
C THR A 152 -11.08 -10.57 4.34
N GLU A 153 -11.40 -11.29 5.40
CA GLU A 153 -11.26 -12.75 5.43
C GLU A 153 -12.16 -13.43 4.41
N ASN A 154 -13.43 -13.04 4.32
CA ASN A 154 -14.35 -13.54 3.30
C ASN A 154 -13.86 -13.22 1.89
N PHE A 155 -13.38 -11.98 1.64
CA PHE A 155 -12.78 -11.61 0.37
C PHE A 155 -11.62 -12.55 -0.01
N ILE A 156 -10.71 -12.86 0.93
CA ILE A 156 -9.57 -13.75 0.71
C ILE A 156 -10.07 -15.14 0.30
N LEU A 157 -11.00 -15.71 1.05
CA LEU A 157 -11.48 -17.08 0.85
C LEU A 157 -12.30 -17.25 -0.44
N GLU A 158 -13.14 -16.27 -0.78
CA GLU A 158 -13.99 -16.32 -1.96
C GLU A 158 -13.22 -16.03 -3.26
N ASN A 159 -12.28 -15.09 -3.21
CA ASN A 159 -11.57 -14.58 -4.39
C ASN A 159 -10.19 -15.22 -4.63
N GLN A 160 -9.72 -16.13 -3.76
CA GLN A 160 -8.45 -16.83 -3.97
C GLN A 160 -8.35 -17.53 -5.33
N LYS A 161 -9.47 -18.00 -5.87
CA LYS A 161 -9.53 -18.65 -7.20
C LYS A 161 -9.20 -17.71 -8.37
N LEU A 162 -9.33 -16.39 -8.16
CA LEU A 162 -8.94 -15.37 -9.14
C LEU A 162 -7.43 -15.14 -9.17
N LEU A 163 -6.68 -15.65 -8.19
CA LEU A 163 -5.22 -15.61 -8.20
C LEU A 163 -4.64 -16.71 -9.06
N ASN A 164 -3.58 -16.39 -9.81
CA ASN A 164 -2.81 -17.40 -10.51
C ASN A 164 -2.34 -18.49 -9.52
N PRO A 165 -2.52 -19.80 -9.84
CA PRO A 165 -2.16 -20.91 -8.95
C PRO A 165 -0.75 -20.82 -8.35
N LYS A 166 0.21 -20.32 -9.13
CA LYS A 166 1.61 -20.14 -8.69
C LYS A 166 1.76 -19.25 -7.44
N TYR A 167 0.93 -18.22 -7.31
CA TYR A 167 1.04 -17.23 -6.23
C TYR A 167 -0.04 -17.38 -5.16
N ARG A 168 -1.07 -18.20 -5.44
CA ARG A 168 -2.29 -18.29 -4.64
C ARG A 168 -2.02 -18.61 -3.18
N ASN A 169 -1.30 -19.71 -2.91
CA ASN A 169 -1.05 -20.15 -1.53
C ASN A 169 -0.36 -19.07 -0.72
N ASN A 170 0.72 -18.49 -1.23
CA ASN A 170 1.46 -17.43 -0.54
C ASN A 170 0.62 -16.18 -0.30
N ALA A 171 -0.17 -15.75 -1.30
CA ALA A 171 -1.03 -14.58 -1.18
C ALA A 171 -2.15 -14.80 -0.16
N VAL A 172 -2.81 -15.95 -0.18
CA VAL A 172 -3.88 -16.30 0.76
C VAL A 172 -3.34 -16.37 2.18
N THR A 173 -2.33 -17.21 2.42
CA THR A 173 -1.76 -17.46 3.75
C THR A 173 -1.20 -16.18 4.37
N PHE A 174 -0.48 -15.37 3.59
CA PHE A 174 0.06 -14.10 4.07
C PHE A 174 -1.04 -13.10 4.45
N ASN A 175 -2.11 -12.98 3.64
CA ASN A 175 -3.17 -12.02 3.96
C ASN A 175 -4.07 -12.50 5.11
N LEU A 176 -4.27 -13.82 5.29
CA LEU A 176 -4.90 -14.37 6.49
C LEU A 176 -4.05 -14.10 7.75
N ALA A 177 -2.73 -14.27 7.67
CA ALA A 177 -1.83 -13.90 8.76
C ALA A 177 -1.92 -12.42 9.12
N ARG A 178 -2.07 -11.54 8.11
CA ARG A 178 -2.28 -10.10 8.33
C ARG A 178 -3.62 -9.83 9.05
N VAL A 179 -4.72 -10.44 8.62
CA VAL A 179 -6.01 -10.33 9.32
C VAL A 179 -5.88 -10.78 10.77
N ALA A 180 -5.26 -11.94 11.01
CA ALA A 180 -5.01 -12.46 12.36
C ALA A 180 -4.15 -11.50 13.22
N THR A 181 -3.14 -10.84 12.62
CA THR A 181 -2.33 -9.83 13.32
C THR A 181 -3.19 -8.67 13.83
N TYR A 182 -4.07 -8.12 12.99
CA TYR A 182 -4.95 -7.01 13.38
C TYR A 182 -6.04 -7.43 14.38
N ARG A 183 -6.47 -8.71 14.35
CA ARG A 183 -7.34 -9.30 15.38
C ARG A 183 -6.60 -9.69 16.67
N LYS A 184 -5.27 -9.52 16.71
CA LYS A 184 -4.40 -9.92 17.81
C LYS A 184 -4.40 -11.45 18.07
N GLU A 185 -4.67 -12.25 17.06
CA GLU A 185 -4.68 -13.72 17.08
C GLU A 185 -3.26 -14.26 16.74
N PHE A 186 -2.26 -13.92 17.54
CA PHE A 186 -0.86 -14.10 17.20
C PHE A 186 -0.41 -15.56 17.00
N ASN A 187 -1.05 -16.52 17.69
CA ASN A 187 -0.80 -17.96 17.44
C ASN A 187 -1.16 -18.32 15.98
N LYS A 188 -2.29 -17.83 15.46
CA LYS A 188 -2.68 -18.06 14.07
C LYS A 188 -1.69 -17.39 13.09
N VAL A 189 -1.13 -16.23 13.45
CA VAL A 189 -0.10 -15.57 12.61
C VAL A 189 1.09 -16.51 12.40
N ILE A 190 1.60 -17.12 13.49
CA ILE A 190 2.72 -18.06 13.41
C ILE A 190 2.33 -19.32 12.61
N GLU A 191 1.13 -19.86 12.83
CA GLU A 191 0.62 -21.01 12.09
C GLU A 191 0.58 -20.75 10.59
N TYR A 192 -0.09 -19.68 10.16
CA TYR A 192 -0.18 -19.30 8.75
C TYR A 192 1.20 -19.07 8.12
N LEU A 193 2.12 -18.40 8.80
CA LEU A 193 3.41 -18.02 8.22
C LEU A 193 4.45 -19.15 8.22
N ARG A 194 4.17 -20.31 8.84
CA ARG A 194 5.03 -21.52 8.73
C ARG A 194 5.03 -22.09 7.31
N GLU A 195 3.94 -21.99 6.61
CA GLU A 195 3.73 -22.65 5.31
C GLU A 195 4.04 -21.76 4.12
N VAL A 196 4.40 -20.48 4.36
CA VAL A 196 4.72 -19.56 3.27
C VAL A 196 6.09 -19.89 2.68
N THR A 197 6.10 -20.35 1.44
CA THR A 197 7.34 -20.52 0.65
C THR A 197 7.64 -19.24 -0.09
N PHE A 198 8.81 -18.67 0.16
CA PHE A 198 9.15 -17.32 -0.27
C PHE A 198 9.83 -17.29 -1.65
N ASP A 199 9.05 -17.37 -2.73
CA ASP A 199 9.54 -17.05 -4.08
C ASP A 199 9.60 -15.52 -4.33
N ASP A 200 8.82 -14.74 -3.58
CA ASP A 200 8.75 -13.28 -3.67
C ASP A 200 9.35 -12.63 -2.43
N ILE A 201 10.42 -11.88 -2.63
CA ILE A 201 11.14 -11.17 -1.56
C ILE A 201 10.26 -10.20 -0.76
N VAL A 202 9.20 -9.63 -1.38
CA VAL A 202 8.29 -8.70 -0.70
C VAL A 202 7.44 -9.45 0.32
N TYR A 203 6.90 -10.62 -0.08
CA TYR A 203 6.16 -11.48 0.84
C TYR A 203 7.07 -12.01 1.96
N GLU A 204 8.31 -12.43 1.62
CA GLU A 204 9.26 -12.91 2.62
C GLU A 204 9.56 -11.85 3.69
N LEU A 205 9.91 -10.65 3.28
CA LEU A 205 10.23 -9.56 4.21
C LEU A 205 9.03 -9.16 5.06
N SER A 206 7.85 -9.04 4.45
CA SER A 206 6.62 -8.67 5.16
C SER A 206 6.18 -9.77 6.13
N SER A 207 6.33 -11.05 5.77
CA SER A 207 6.03 -12.18 6.66
C SER A 207 6.94 -12.20 7.87
N LYS A 208 8.24 -11.94 7.67
CA LYS A 208 9.21 -11.85 8.79
C LYS A 208 8.88 -10.69 9.73
N ALA A 209 8.37 -9.57 9.23
CA ALA A 209 7.92 -8.46 10.07
C ALA A 209 6.69 -8.86 10.92
N LEU A 210 5.70 -9.53 10.33
CA LEU A 210 4.55 -10.05 11.09
C LEU A 210 4.96 -11.08 12.15
N GLN A 211 5.94 -11.95 11.85
CA GLN A 211 6.47 -12.92 12.83
C GLN A 211 7.19 -12.22 14.00
N ILE A 212 7.91 -11.13 13.74
CA ILE A 212 8.56 -10.33 14.80
C ILE A 212 7.49 -9.82 15.79
N SER A 213 6.43 -9.17 15.28
CA SER A 213 5.37 -8.67 16.14
C SER A 213 4.64 -9.82 16.87
N ALA A 214 4.36 -10.93 16.19
CA ALA A 214 3.68 -12.08 16.78
C ALA A 214 4.48 -12.72 17.92
N TYR A 215 5.78 -12.98 17.73
CA TYR A 215 6.62 -13.52 18.80
C TYR A 215 6.73 -12.56 19.99
N TYR A 216 6.81 -11.25 19.75
CA TYR A 216 6.83 -10.26 20.83
C TYR A 216 5.51 -10.28 21.64
N GLU A 217 4.37 -10.27 20.96
CA GLU A 217 3.05 -10.28 21.61
C GLU A 217 2.72 -11.60 22.32
N LEU A 218 3.36 -12.69 21.93
CA LEU A 218 3.25 -14.00 22.60
C LEU A 218 4.25 -14.14 23.75
N ASP A 219 5.06 -13.14 24.05
CA ASP A 219 6.15 -13.17 25.05
C ASP A 219 7.21 -14.27 24.79
N GLU A 220 7.34 -14.69 23.52
CA GLU A 220 8.30 -15.70 23.08
C GLU A 220 9.69 -15.04 22.82
N ILE A 221 10.26 -14.42 23.88
CA ILE A 221 11.42 -13.52 23.76
C ILE A 221 12.69 -14.24 23.28
N ASP A 222 12.94 -15.48 23.71
CA ASP A 222 14.12 -16.23 23.28
C ASP A 222 14.04 -16.63 21.80
N VAL A 223 12.85 -17.05 21.35
CA VAL A 223 12.56 -17.34 19.94
C VAL A 223 12.74 -16.08 19.11
N LEU A 224 12.17 -14.96 19.57
CA LEU A 224 12.28 -13.65 18.91
C LEU A 224 13.75 -13.22 18.78
N ALA A 225 14.55 -13.32 19.82
CA ALA A 225 15.96 -12.94 19.80
C ALA A 225 16.75 -13.73 18.75
N SER A 226 16.54 -15.04 18.69
CA SER A 226 17.12 -15.94 17.68
C SER A 226 16.64 -15.58 16.26
N PHE A 227 15.35 -15.32 16.11
CA PHE A 227 14.73 -14.92 14.84
C PHE A 227 15.27 -13.58 14.32
N LEU A 228 15.39 -12.57 15.18
CA LEU A 228 15.96 -11.26 14.86
C LEU A 228 17.41 -11.37 14.37
N SER A 229 18.23 -12.23 15.04
CA SER A 229 19.61 -12.48 14.65
C SER A 229 19.72 -13.12 13.26
N SER A 230 18.89 -14.13 13.00
CA SER A 230 18.80 -14.81 11.71
C SER A 230 18.33 -13.87 10.61
N PHE A 231 17.29 -13.06 10.87
CA PHE A 231 16.75 -12.11 9.91
C PHE A 231 17.76 -10.99 9.59
N LYS A 232 18.48 -10.48 10.58
CA LYS A 232 19.58 -9.53 10.39
C LYS A 232 20.65 -10.07 9.43
N THR A 233 21.04 -11.33 9.64
CA THR A 233 22.02 -12.02 8.78
C THR A 233 21.48 -12.20 7.35
N PHE A 234 20.24 -12.61 7.21
CA PHE A 234 19.57 -12.73 5.91
C PHE A 234 19.54 -11.38 5.15
N LEU A 235 19.13 -10.28 5.80
CA LEU A 235 19.11 -8.95 5.21
C LEU A 235 20.49 -8.53 4.71
N ARG A 236 21.54 -8.77 5.50
CA ARG A 236 22.91 -8.39 5.14
C ARG A 236 23.48 -9.18 3.96
N ARG A 237 23.13 -10.47 3.86
CA ARG A 237 23.66 -11.39 2.82
C ARG A 237 22.87 -11.34 1.51
N ASN A 238 21.63 -10.84 1.53
CA ASN A 238 20.78 -10.85 0.33
C ASN A 238 20.98 -9.59 -0.51
N ASN A 239 21.75 -9.73 -1.60
CA ASN A 239 22.04 -8.64 -2.54
C ASN A 239 20.87 -8.33 -3.50
N LYS A 240 19.81 -9.15 -3.53
CA LYS A 240 18.63 -8.91 -4.36
C LYS A 240 17.67 -7.88 -3.73
N ILE A 241 17.84 -7.56 -2.45
CA ILE A 241 17.02 -6.58 -1.74
C ILE A 241 17.60 -5.19 -1.99
N PRO A 242 16.81 -4.23 -2.56
CA PRO A 242 17.25 -2.84 -2.69
C PRO A 242 17.67 -2.24 -1.34
N GLU A 243 18.75 -1.48 -1.30
CA GLU A 243 19.37 -0.96 -0.06
C GLU A 243 18.37 -0.18 0.81
N ARG A 244 17.54 0.67 0.21
CA ARG A 244 16.50 1.41 0.95
C ARG A 244 15.54 0.46 1.69
N ARG A 245 15.11 -0.62 1.03
CA ARG A 245 14.22 -1.61 1.64
C ARG A 245 14.94 -2.41 2.72
N LYS A 246 16.20 -2.82 2.46
CA LYS A 246 17.05 -3.51 3.43
C LYS A 246 17.20 -2.69 4.71
N ASN A 247 17.49 -1.40 4.58
CA ASN A 247 17.65 -0.48 5.71
C ASN A 247 16.36 -0.31 6.52
N ASN A 248 15.18 -0.29 5.87
CA ASN A 248 13.90 -0.23 6.58
C ASN A 248 13.70 -1.44 7.50
N TYR A 249 13.98 -2.66 7.04
CA TYR A 249 13.84 -3.85 7.87
C TYR A 249 14.99 -4.02 8.88
N LEU A 250 16.20 -3.55 8.57
CA LEU A 250 17.31 -3.50 9.54
C LEU A 250 16.98 -2.59 10.72
N LYS A 251 16.34 -1.43 10.50
CA LYS A 251 15.86 -0.55 11.56
C LYS A 251 14.83 -1.28 12.45
N LEU A 252 13.84 -1.97 11.85
CA LEU A 252 12.89 -2.79 12.60
C LEU A 252 13.61 -3.80 13.50
N VAL A 253 14.54 -4.58 12.95
CA VAL A 253 15.30 -5.57 13.72
C VAL A 253 16.09 -4.94 14.87
N ILE A 254 16.83 -3.85 14.59
CA ILE A 254 17.68 -3.18 15.58
C ILE A 254 16.82 -2.59 16.73
N PHE A 255 15.73 -1.91 16.39
CA PHE A 255 14.87 -1.30 17.41
C PHE A 255 14.11 -2.36 18.21
N THR A 256 13.67 -3.46 17.61
CA THR A 256 13.08 -4.57 18.35
C THR A 256 14.12 -5.24 19.26
N GLN A 257 15.38 -5.42 18.83
CA GLN A 257 16.46 -5.93 19.68
C GLN A 257 16.74 -5.04 20.89
N LYS A 258 16.56 -3.73 20.77
CA LYS A 258 16.66 -2.81 21.91
C LYS A 258 15.42 -2.93 22.80
N LEU A 259 14.22 -2.96 22.20
CA LEU A 259 12.94 -3.03 22.91
C LEU A 259 12.84 -4.25 23.84
N ILE A 260 13.20 -5.45 23.39
CA ILE A 260 13.13 -6.69 24.20
C ILE A 260 14.09 -6.72 25.40
N ARG A 261 14.99 -5.74 25.52
CA ARG A 261 15.93 -5.60 26.65
C ARG A 261 15.43 -4.61 27.69
N LEU A 262 14.33 -3.92 27.43
CA LEU A 262 13.78 -2.89 28.32
C LEU A 262 12.78 -3.51 29.28
N ALA A 263 12.78 -2.99 30.51
CA ALA A 263 11.77 -3.29 31.52
C ALA A 263 11.10 -1.98 31.95
N PRO A 264 9.84 -2.00 32.45
CA PRO A 264 9.09 -0.78 32.79
C PRO A 264 9.80 0.22 33.71
N HIS A 265 10.69 -0.29 34.58
CA HIS A 265 11.47 0.56 35.51
C HIS A 265 12.63 1.32 34.84
N MET A 266 13.02 0.97 33.60
CA MET A 266 14.12 1.59 32.83
C MET A 266 13.67 2.85 32.11
N THR A 267 13.12 3.82 32.84
CA THR A 267 12.44 4.99 32.25
C THR A 267 13.34 5.86 31.37
N LYS A 268 14.62 6.00 31.71
CA LYS A 268 15.59 6.79 30.94
C LYS A 268 15.92 6.12 29.60
N GLU A 269 16.15 4.81 29.63
CA GLU A 269 16.46 3.98 28.46
C GLU A 269 15.27 3.91 27.50
N ILE A 270 14.05 3.78 28.04
CA ILE A 270 12.80 3.80 27.27
C ILE A 270 12.65 5.14 26.54
N LYS A 271 12.81 6.27 27.26
CA LYS A 271 12.71 7.59 26.65
C LYS A 271 13.77 7.81 25.57
N LYS A 272 15.01 7.39 25.82
CA LYS A 272 16.08 7.46 24.82
C LYS A 272 15.76 6.66 23.56
N LEU A 273 15.21 5.44 23.71
CA LEU A 273 14.82 4.62 22.56
C LEU A 273 13.66 5.26 21.79
N GLU A 274 12.68 5.85 22.48
CA GLU A 274 11.58 6.57 21.86
C GLU A 274 12.08 7.75 21.00
N GLU A 275 12.97 8.58 21.53
CA GLU A 275 13.58 9.71 20.82
C GLU A 275 14.36 9.22 19.57
N GLU A 276 15.21 8.19 19.72
CA GLU A 276 15.93 7.59 18.57
C GLU A 276 15.00 7.11 17.46
N ILE A 277 13.84 6.54 17.81
CA ILE A 277 12.88 6.05 16.83
C ILE A 277 12.14 7.23 16.18
N GLN A 278 11.73 8.24 16.95
CA GLN A 278 11.03 9.41 16.42
C GLN A 278 11.90 10.16 15.41
N ASP A 279 13.18 10.38 15.72
CA ASP A 279 14.16 11.04 14.86
C ASP A 279 14.56 10.21 13.63
N SER A 280 14.32 8.91 13.65
CA SER A 280 14.63 8.06 12.50
C SER A 280 13.66 8.30 11.35
N GLU A 281 14.16 8.19 10.10
CA GLU A 281 13.28 8.08 8.92
C GLU A 281 12.25 6.96 9.09
N ASN A 282 11.16 7.05 8.34
CA ASN A 282 10.12 6.01 8.38
C ASN A 282 10.69 4.64 7.99
N PHE A 283 10.28 3.60 8.73
CA PHE A 283 10.68 2.20 8.51
C PHE A 283 9.49 1.26 8.79
N SER A 284 9.64 -0.03 8.45
CA SER A 284 8.59 -1.03 8.64
C SER A 284 8.20 -1.15 10.11
N ASP A 285 6.90 -1.09 10.37
CA ASP A 285 6.29 -1.26 11.70
C ASP A 285 6.77 -0.27 12.78
N LYS A 286 7.25 0.93 12.38
CA LYS A 286 7.63 2.02 13.29
C LYS A 286 6.51 2.33 14.30
N LYS A 287 5.25 2.39 13.83
CA LYS A 287 4.09 2.68 14.67
C LYS A 287 3.92 1.62 15.76
N TRP A 288 4.02 0.32 15.40
CA TRP A 288 3.92 -0.78 16.35
C TRP A 288 5.00 -0.71 17.45
N ILE A 289 6.27 -0.44 17.10
CA ILE A 289 7.33 -0.30 18.12
C ILE A 289 7.03 0.88 19.07
N LEU A 290 6.57 2.01 18.55
CA LEU A 290 6.19 3.15 19.39
C LEU A 290 4.99 2.85 20.29
N GLU A 291 4.03 2.05 19.84
CA GLU A 291 2.94 1.54 20.68
C GLU A 291 3.47 0.69 21.84
N LYS A 292 4.41 -0.23 21.57
CA LYS A 292 5.02 -1.06 22.63
C LYS A 292 5.85 -0.26 23.63
N ILE A 293 6.51 0.79 23.18
CA ILE A 293 7.21 1.73 24.08
C ILE A 293 6.22 2.44 25.02
N ARG A 294 5.08 2.89 24.50
CA ARG A 294 4.03 3.52 25.32
C ARG A 294 3.43 2.54 26.33
N GLU A 295 3.22 1.27 25.94
CA GLU A 295 2.78 0.21 26.85
C GLU A 295 3.79 0.02 28.01
N LEU A 296 5.10 0.01 27.73
CA LEU A 296 6.15 -0.05 28.76
C LEU A 296 6.16 1.15 29.70
N GLN A 297 5.72 2.33 29.21
CA GLN A 297 5.57 3.56 30.00
C GLN A 297 4.26 3.60 30.81
N GLY A 298 3.37 2.62 30.65
CA GLY A 298 2.02 2.62 31.25
C GLY A 298 1.08 3.67 30.64
N LEU A 299 1.36 4.13 29.41
CA LEU A 299 0.55 5.12 28.70
C LEU A 299 -0.51 4.46 27.81
N PRO A 300 -1.69 5.07 27.62
CA PRO A 300 -2.70 4.51 26.74
C PRO A 300 -2.20 4.43 25.29
N VAL A 301 -2.47 3.31 24.65
CA VAL A 301 -2.21 3.07 23.23
C VAL A 301 -3.39 3.64 22.45
N GLY A 302 -3.13 4.55 21.51
CA GLY A 302 -4.13 5.24 20.70
C GLY A 302 -4.56 4.47 19.44
#